data_5a456a803d6ee58066f61393b0837244
#
_entry.id   5a456a803d6ee58066f61393b0837244
#
_cell.length_a   1.000
_cell.length_b   1.000
_cell.length_c   1.000
_cell.angle_alpha   90.00
_cell.angle_beta   90.00
_cell.angle_gamma   90.00
#
_symmetry.space_group_name_H-M   'P 1'
#
loop_
_entity.id
_entity.type
_entity.pdbx_description
1 polymer ?
#
loop_
_entity_poly.entity_id
_entity_poly.type
_entity_poly.pdbx_seq_one_letter_code
_entity_poly.pdbx_strand_id
1 'polypeptide(L)'
;MGVMSQGTSGDLWWGDYSLDKAQSWSMKTYVKQLVDLVAGRLTNYEYKTDIPLGFAESRIELFRRTPDAVRLKWSKALIKKMNGNRPTNRPEVYAEQVDWISKNPLEELVLQGVRIGDLGITAIPCEVYGLTGLKLKSASPFQLTFNISLANGASGYIPPIEQHVLGGYTTWPARTAGLEVNAEARIVEEVTRLLEQLYGKGRKIYVESNSSYSKAVFNAKPTAYWRLGEQSSSISSDSTGNGHHAIYKGGVGFHLPGFNHSNKNEAHNSRAVHFAGGRVEAIVPYAQSFTVQFWLWNGIIKTDELVNNQIADLNGLNLNLINTENYAQSKLIFKPEKIDMTGIKPRRWELVTLVVNSKGYELWINKDQQLKFKKGMLNSKKNEKMRFVFGGDSMGKVDFHGKLDEIAFFNRALTSKEIINLYNSSFH
;
A
#
# COMPACT_ATOMS: atom_id res chain seq x y z
N MET A 1 -11.11 -34.38 6.08
CA MET A 1 -9.96 -33.92 6.89
C MET A 1 -9.62 -32.50 6.41
N GLY A 2 -9.53 -31.51 7.31
CA GLY A 2 -9.14 -30.17 7.00
C GLY A 2 -7.71 -29.89 7.52
N VAL A 3 -6.90 -29.17 6.75
CA VAL A 3 -5.56 -28.73 7.14
C VAL A 3 -5.55 -27.20 7.10
N MET A 4 -5.11 -26.56 8.18
CA MET A 4 -4.95 -25.12 8.27
C MET A 4 -3.46 -24.76 8.18
N SER A 5 -3.14 -23.78 7.38
CA SER A 5 -1.78 -23.21 7.29
C SER A 5 -1.79 -21.71 7.63
N GLN A 6 -0.65 -21.21 8.11
CA GLN A 6 -0.46 -19.78 8.33
C GLN A 6 -0.25 -19.08 7.00
N GLY A 7 -1.09 -18.10 6.69
CA GLY A 7 -0.90 -17.22 5.54
C GLY A 7 0.08 -16.08 5.82
N THR A 8 0.13 -15.08 4.92
CA THR A 8 0.97 -13.88 5.07
C THR A 8 0.38 -12.95 6.12
N SER A 9 0.87 -13.01 7.35
CA SER A 9 0.32 -12.36 8.53
C SER A 9 1.31 -11.46 9.27
N GLY A 10 2.52 -11.27 8.73
CA GLY A 10 3.60 -10.55 9.42
C GLY A 10 3.31 -9.10 9.79
N ASP A 11 2.37 -8.45 9.12
CA ASP A 11 1.88 -7.09 9.39
C ASP A 11 0.37 -7.03 9.64
N LEU A 12 -0.30 -8.17 9.79
CA LEU A 12 -1.74 -8.22 10.00
C LEU A 12 -2.09 -8.27 11.48
N TRP A 13 -3.19 -7.61 11.82
CA TRP A 13 -3.80 -7.64 13.13
C TRP A 13 -5.19 -8.27 13.04
N TRP A 14 -5.57 -9.06 14.02
CA TRP A 14 -6.86 -9.76 14.07
C TRP A 14 -8.06 -8.85 14.31
N GLY A 15 -7.86 -7.67 14.89
CA GLY A 15 -8.90 -6.69 15.18
C GLY A 15 -8.92 -5.54 14.18
N ASP A 16 -10.10 -5.07 13.83
CA ASP A 16 -10.26 -3.84 13.07
C ASP A 16 -10.11 -2.64 14.02
N TYR A 17 -8.90 -2.09 14.12
CA TYR A 17 -8.57 -0.94 14.98
C TYR A 17 -9.18 0.39 14.51
N SER A 18 -9.86 0.39 13.36
CA SER A 18 -10.59 1.55 12.86
C SER A 18 -12.04 1.63 13.38
N LEU A 19 -12.48 0.65 14.17
CA LEU A 19 -13.78 0.66 14.82
C LEU A 19 -13.71 1.38 16.17
N ASP A 20 -14.78 2.09 16.54
CA ASP A 20 -14.91 2.81 17.81
C ASP A 20 -14.73 1.95 19.04
N LYS A 21 -15.12 0.69 18.94
CA LYS A 21 -15.00 -0.30 19.99
C LYS A 21 -14.24 -1.50 19.46
N ALA A 22 -13.27 -1.97 20.22
CA ALA A 22 -12.62 -3.23 19.93
C ALA A 22 -13.68 -4.32 19.77
N GLN A 23 -13.60 -5.07 18.67
CA GLN A 23 -14.46 -6.23 18.50
C GLN A 23 -14.16 -7.25 19.59
N SER A 24 -15.14 -7.59 20.39
CA SER A 24 -15.02 -8.70 21.34
C SER A 24 -15.23 -10.00 20.61
N TRP A 25 -14.15 -10.61 20.16
CA TRP A 25 -14.19 -11.95 19.57
C TRP A 25 -14.02 -12.99 20.68
N SER A 26 -15.01 -13.85 20.85
CA SER A 26 -14.77 -15.09 21.57
C SER A 26 -14.16 -16.12 20.61
N MET A 27 -13.32 -17.00 21.12
CA MET A 27 -12.77 -18.13 20.34
C MET A 27 -13.91 -18.91 19.65
N LYS A 28 -15.01 -19.15 20.34
CA LYS A 28 -16.18 -19.85 19.81
C LYS A 28 -16.81 -19.13 18.63
N THR A 29 -16.98 -17.81 18.72
CA THR A 29 -17.56 -17.00 17.63
C THR A 29 -16.65 -16.98 16.41
N TYR A 30 -15.34 -16.81 16.61
CA TYR A 30 -14.36 -16.80 15.53
C TYR A 30 -14.29 -18.13 14.80
N VAL A 31 -14.17 -19.23 15.54
CA VAL A 31 -14.15 -20.58 14.97
C VAL A 31 -15.42 -20.90 14.21
N LYS A 32 -16.59 -20.51 14.76
CA LYS A 32 -17.87 -20.70 14.06
C LYS A 32 -17.89 -19.99 12.71
N GLN A 33 -17.45 -18.72 12.66
CA GLN A 33 -17.42 -17.96 11.41
C GLN A 33 -16.49 -18.58 10.36
N LEU A 34 -15.30 -19.05 10.79
CA LEU A 34 -14.38 -19.75 9.89
C LEU A 34 -14.99 -21.05 9.35
N VAL A 35 -15.61 -21.83 10.23
CA VAL A 35 -16.26 -23.09 9.82
C VAL A 35 -17.42 -22.82 8.86
N ASP A 36 -18.27 -21.85 9.15
CA ASP A 36 -19.41 -21.49 8.28
C ASP A 36 -18.91 -21.02 6.90
N LEU A 37 -17.82 -20.23 6.86
CA LEU A 37 -17.22 -19.77 5.61
C LEU A 37 -16.69 -20.93 4.77
N VAL A 38 -15.96 -21.86 5.37
CA VAL A 38 -15.40 -23.05 4.70
C VAL A 38 -16.51 -23.99 4.27
N ALA A 39 -17.45 -24.31 5.16
CA ALA A 39 -18.57 -25.21 4.86
C ALA A 39 -19.42 -24.68 3.69
N GLY A 40 -19.68 -23.35 3.68
CA GLY A 40 -20.41 -22.70 2.57
C GLY A 40 -19.70 -22.76 1.22
N ARG A 41 -18.38 -22.97 1.20
CA ARG A 41 -17.59 -23.14 -0.04
C ARG A 41 -17.50 -24.59 -0.51
N LEU A 42 -17.77 -25.55 0.38
CA LEU A 42 -17.69 -26.99 0.09
C LEU A 42 -19.00 -27.57 -0.48
N THR A 43 -20.02 -26.78 -0.73
CA THR A 43 -21.34 -27.30 -1.21
C THR A 43 -21.34 -27.69 -2.67
N ASN A 44 -20.42 -27.19 -3.49
CA ASN A 44 -20.35 -27.44 -4.94
C ASN A 44 -18.89 -27.66 -5.37
N TYR A 45 -18.28 -28.78 -4.97
CA TYR A 45 -16.93 -29.12 -5.40
C TYR A 45 -16.94 -30.37 -6.27
N GLU A 46 -16.06 -30.39 -7.25
CA GLU A 46 -15.80 -31.55 -8.10
C GLU A 46 -14.39 -32.07 -7.81
N TYR A 47 -14.30 -33.36 -7.61
CA TYR A 47 -13.01 -34.04 -7.53
C TYR A 47 -12.40 -34.13 -8.92
N LYS A 48 -11.13 -33.71 -9.04
CA LYS A 48 -10.33 -33.94 -10.24
C LYS A 48 -9.38 -35.08 -10.01
N THR A 49 -9.36 -36.01 -10.94
CA THR A 49 -8.33 -37.03 -11.07
C THR A 49 -7.27 -36.57 -12.05
N ASP A 50 -6.09 -37.14 -12.01
CA ASP A 50 -5.04 -36.85 -13.00
C ASP A 50 -4.55 -35.39 -13.03
N ILE A 51 -4.34 -34.81 -11.85
CA ILE A 51 -3.76 -33.46 -11.76
C ILE A 51 -2.23 -33.52 -11.67
N PRO A 52 -1.49 -32.62 -12.34
CA PRO A 52 -0.05 -32.57 -12.18
C PRO A 52 0.33 -32.15 -10.75
N LEU A 53 1.27 -32.91 -10.17
CA LEU A 53 1.89 -32.61 -8.89
C LEU A 53 3.36 -32.25 -9.11
N GLY A 54 3.87 -31.33 -8.33
CA GLY A 54 5.28 -30.94 -8.40
C GLY A 54 5.77 -30.34 -7.10
N PHE A 55 7.06 -30.50 -6.86
CA PHE A 55 7.77 -29.94 -5.72
C PHE A 55 9.14 -29.42 -6.17
N ALA A 56 9.52 -28.26 -5.66
CA ALA A 56 10.84 -27.68 -5.85
C ALA A 56 11.29 -27.02 -4.56
N GLU A 57 12.60 -27.12 -4.28
CA GLU A 57 13.24 -26.53 -3.10
C GLU A 57 14.46 -25.74 -3.53
N SER A 58 14.74 -24.67 -2.82
CA SER A 58 15.98 -23.91 -2.92
C SER A 58 16.45 -23.47 -1.55
N ARG A 59 17.77 -23.32 -1.41
CA ARG A 59 18.40 -22.80 -0.21
C ARG A 59 19.12 -21.51 -0.57
N ILE A 60 18.85 -20.47 0.20
CA ILE A 60 19.50 -19.17 0.02
C ILE A 60 20.16 -18.73 1.33
N GLU A 61 21.33 -18.16 1.23
CA GLU A 61 21.99 -17.48 2.35
C GLU A 61 21.63 -16.01 2.36
N LEU A 62 21.20 -15.52 3.51
CA LEU A 62 20.92 -14.11 3.80
C LEU A 62 21.80 -13.62 4.94
N PHE A 63 22.24 -12.38 4.81
CA PHE A 63 22.92 -11.70 5.90
C PHE A 63 21.96 -11.22 6.97
N ARG A 64 22.43 -11.24 8.23
CA ARG A 64 21.78 -10.48 9.28
C ARG A 64 22.37 -9.08 9.36
N ARG A 65 21.58 -8.14 9.79
CA ARG A 65 21.99 -6.74 10.00
C ARG A 65 22.91 -6.66 11.23
N THR A 66 24.19 -6.93 11.02
CA THR A 66 25.20 -6.91 12.06
C THR A 66 25.37 -5.51 12.66
N PRO A 67 25.54 -5.41 13.99
CA PRO A 67 25.74 -4.13 14.66
C PRO A 67 27.09 -3.51 14.29
N ASP A 68 27.13 -2.18 14.27
CA ASP A 68 28.39 -1.44 14.25
C ASP A 68 29.16 -1.55 15.58
N ALA A 69 30.38 -1.04 15.60
CA ALA A 69 31.25 -1.11 16.78
C ALA A 69 30.66 -0.37 18.01
N VAL A 70 29.94 0.73 17.81
CA VAL A 70 29.32 1.51 18.88
C VAL A 70 28.17 0.73 19.52
N ARG A 71 27.31 0.17 18.69
CA ARG A 71 26.17 -0.65 19.13
C ARG A 71 26.64 -1.92 19.84
N LEU A 72 27.68 -2.56 19.32
CA LEU A 72 28.26 -3.75 19.94
C LEU A 72 28.91 -3.44 21.30
N LYS A 73 29.61 -2.31 21.42
CA LYS A 73 30.19 -1.85 22.71
C LYS A 73 29.10 -1.59 23.73
N TRP A 74 28.04 -0.91 23.35
CA TRP A 74 26.86 -0.67 24.19
C TRP A 74 26.24 -1.99 24.68
N SER A 75 26.00 -2.94 23.79
CA SER A 75 25.46 -4.26 24.10
C SER A 75 26.29 -4.98 25.15
N LYS A 76 27.60 -5.11 24.90
CA LYS A 76 28.54 -5.77 25.84
C LYS A 76 28.59 -5.12 27.22
N ALA A 77 28.52 -3.78 27.27
CA ALA A 77 28.52 -3.05 28.52
C ALA A 77 27.22 -3.32 29.33
N LEU A 78 26.08 -3.40 28.65
CA LEU A 78 24.80 -3.65 29.29
C LEU A 78 24.67 -5.11 29.76
N ILE A 79 25.08 -6.07 28.93
CA ILE A 79 25.11 -7.50 29.30
C ILE A 79 26.02 -7.71 30.52
N LYS A 80 27.17 -7.04 30.58
CA LYS A 80 28.05 -7.11 31.78
C LYS A 80 27.35 -6.62 33.05
N LYS A 81 26.53 -5.56 32.95
CA LYS A 81 25.73 -5.03 34.08
C LYS A 81 24.66 -6.01 34.54
N MET A 82 24.10 -6.78 33.64
CA MET A 82 23.09 -7.79 33.98
C MET A 82 23.65 -8.94 34.82
N ASN A 83 24.98 -9.13 34.81
CA ASN A 83 25.70 -10.12 35.62
C ASN A 83 25.07 -11.53 35.56
N GLY A 84 24.67 -11.98 34.38
CA GLY A 84 24.05 -13.29 34.16
C GLY A 84 22.55 -13.38 34.47
N ASN A 85 21.93 -12.29 34.93
CA ASN A 85 20.49 -12.24 35.12
C ASN A 85 19.74 -12.14 33.78
N ARG A 86 18.48 -12.56 33.78
CA ARG A 86 17.59 -12.39 32.61
C ARG A 86 17.27 -10.91 32.39
N PRO A 87 17.06 -10.50 31.12
CA PRO A 87 16.60 -9.15 30.81
C PRO A 87 15.31 -8.79 31.53
N THR A 88 15.25 -7.59 32.10
CA THR A 88 14.11 -7.04 32.80
C THR A 88 13.42 -5.89 32.06
N ASN A 89 14.06 -5.37 31.03
CA ASN A 89 13.60 -4.25 30.23
C ASN A 89 14.03 -4.40 28.74
N ARG A 90 13.42 -3.60 27.87
CA ARG A 90 13.71 -3.63 26.43
C ARG A 90 15.18 -3.43 26.07
N PRO A 91 15.91 -2.42 26.61
CA PRO A 91 17.33 -2.26 26.33
C PRO A 91 18.15 -3.52 26.60
N GLU A 92 17.92 -4.21 27.70
CA GLU A 92 18.63 -5.45 28.06
C GLU A 92 18.30 -6.57 27.08
N VAL A 93 17.02 -6.75 26.69
CA VAL A 93 16.62 -7.71 25.65
C VAL A 93 17.38 -7.41 24.36
N TYR A 94 17.37 -6.16 23.88
CA TYR A 94 18.04 -5.80 22.64
C TYR A 94 19.57 -5.86 22.73
N ALA A 95 20.17 -5.69 23.90
CA ALA A 95 21.60 -5.91 24.09
C ALA A 95 21.96 -7.37 23.81
N GLU A 96 21.19 -8.34 24.32
CA GLU A 96 21.39 -9.76 24.01
C GLU A 96 21.16 -10.05 22.53
N GLN A 97 20.16 -9.41 21.88
CA GLN A 97 19.93 -9.61 20.44
C GLN A 97 21.10 -9.10 19.59
N VAL A 98 21.66 -7.95 19.94
CA VAL A 98 22.84 -7.36 19.27
C VAL A 98 24.07 -8.29 19.39
N ASP A 99 24.33 -8.80 20.57
CA ASP A 99 25.44 -9.74 20.80
C ASP A 99 25.24 -11.03 19.99
N TRP A 100 24.02 -11.59 20.01
CA TRP A 100 23.70 -12.79 19.26
C TRP A 100 23.86 -12.62 17.76
N ILE A 101 23.32 -11.51 17.18
CA ILE A 101 23.43 -11.21 15.74
C ILE A 101 24.93 -11.07 15.34
N SER A 102 25.75 -10.43 16.18
CA SER A 102 27.18 -10.26 15.90
C SER A 102 27.94 -11.58 15.78
N LYS A 103 27.45 -12.61 16.43
CA LYS A 103 28.01 -13.98 16.41
C LYS A 103 27.41 -14.86 15.34
N ASN A 104 26.26 -14.47 14.79
CA ASN A 104 25.49 -15.24 13.81
C ASN A 104 25.13 -14.35 12.61
N PRO A 105 26.13 -13.93 11.79
CA PRO A 105 25.94 -12.96 10.73
C PRO A 105 25.18 -13.48 9.50
N LEU A 106 25.06 -14.81 9.36
CA LEU A 106 24.43 -15.47 8.21
C LEU A 106 23.29 -16.37 8.67
N GLU A 107 22.33 -16.58 7.78
CA GLU A 107 21.25 -17.54 7.92
C GLU A 107 20.92 -18.18 6.58
N GLU A 108 20.89 -19.51 6.56
CA GLU A 108 20.37 -20.27 5.43
C GLU A 108 18.86 -20.45 5.57
N LEU A 109 18.11 -20.11 4.53
CA LEU A 109 16.68 -20.33 4.45
C LEU A 109 16.35 -21.42 3.44
N VAL A 110 15.46 -22.32 3.82
CA VAL A 110 14.87 -23.34 2.94
C VAL A 110 13.56 -22.76 2.37
N LEU A 111 13.52 -22.53 1.07
CA LEU A 111 12.39 -22.02 0.33
C LEU A 111 11.81 -23.13 -0.54
N GLN A 112 10.48 -23.28 -0.54
CA GLN A 112 9.82 -24.35 -1.28
C GLN A 112 8.68 -23.83 -2.13
N GLY A 113 8.50 -24.50 -3.27
CA GLY A 113 7.34 -24.38 -4.15
C GLY A 113 6.64 -25.72 -4.28
N VAL A 114 5.32 -25.71 -4.28
CA VAL A 114 4.48 -26.89 -4.50
C VAL A 114 3.47 -26.61 -5.60
N ARG A 115 3.27 -27.55 -6.50
CA ARG A 115 2.23 -27.53 -7.52
C ARG A 115 1.17 -28.58 -7.22
N ILE A 116 -0.10 -28.19 -7.25
CA ILE A 116 -1.26 -29.09 -7.23
C ILE A 116 -2.20 -28.62 -8.35
N GLY A 117 -2.07 -29.23 -9.54
CA GLY A 117 -2.82 -28.77 -10.71
C GLY A 117 -2.47 -27.33 -11.11
N ASP A 118 -3.47 -26.45 -11.05
CA ASP A 118 -3.34 -25.00 -11.33
C ASP A 118 -3.11 -24.17 -10.06
N LEU A 119 -2.88 -24.81 -8.93
CA LEU A 119 -2.54 -24.17 -7.67
C LEU A 119 -1.04 -24.22 -7.43
N GLY A 120 -0.44 -23.04 -7.22
CA GLY A 120 0.92 -22.86 -6.73
C GLY A 120 0.93 -22.50 -5.25
N ILE A 121 1.78 -23.15 -4.48
CA ILE A 121 1.99 -22.86 -3.07
C ILE A 121 3.44 -22.51 -2.85
N THR A 122 3.72 -21.41 -2.15
CA THR A 122 5.07 -21.07 -1.68
C THR A 122 5.17 -21.30 -0.19
N ALA A 123 6.29 -21.81 0.28
CA ALA A 123 6.58 -22.03 1.69
C ALA A 123 7.84 -21.24 2.08
N ILE A 124 7.68 -20.33 3.05
CA ILE A 124 8.71 -19.39 3.48
C ILE A 124 8.85 -19.49 5.00
N PRO A 125 10.08 -19.74 5.54
CA PRO A 125 10.30 -19.92 6.99
C PRO A 125 10.38 -18.58 7.74
N CYS A 126 9.53 -17.62 7.36
CA CYS A 126 9.53 -16.27 7.91
C CYS A 126 8.10 -15.78 8.19
N GLU A 127 7.99 -14.73 8.98
CA GLU A 127 6.75 -13.98 9.12
C GLU A 127 6.59 -13.01 7.95
N VAL A 128 5.84 -13.45 6.95
CA VAL A 128 5.69 -12.79 5.65
C VAL A 128 4.61 -11.71 5.72
N TYR A 129 4.89 -10.53 5.21
CA TYR A 129 3.91 -9.42 5.13
C TYR A 129 2.78 -9.71 4.12
N GLY A 130 1.60 -9.15 4.37
CA GLY A 130 0.47 -9.23 3.45
C GLY A 130 0.78 -8.69 2.06
N LEU A 131 1.51 -7.57 1.97
CA LEU A 131 1.98 -7.00 0.70
C LEU A 131 2.84 -7.99 -0.09
N THR A 132 3.75 -8.70 0.58
CA THR A 132 4.58 -9.74 -0.06
C THR A 132 3.72 -10.86 -0.65
N GLY A 133 2.67 -11.28 0.06
CA GLY A 133 1.70 -12.24 -0.47
C GLY A 133 0.95 -11.73 -1.70
N LEU A 134 0.62 -10.45 -1.76
CA LEU A 134 0.02 -9.83 -2.94
C LEU A 134 1.00 -9.79 -4.12
N LYS A 135 2.27 -9.43 -3.90
CA LYS A 135 3.33 -9.48 -4.91
C LYS A 135 3.46 -10.89 -5.49
N LEU A 136 3.55 -11.91 -4.64
CA LEU A 136 3.65 -13.31 -5.05
C LEU A 136 2.44 -13.76 -5.90
N LYS A 137 1.22 -13.43 -5.47
CA LYS A 137 0.00 -13.74 -6.22
C LYS A 137 -0.04 -13.07 -7.59
N SER A 138 0.39 -11.81 -7.68
CA SER A 138 0.39 -11.07 -8.95
C SER A 138 1.45 -11.57 -9.93
N ALA A 139 2.62 -11.98 -9.42
CA ALA A 139 3.73 -12.47 -10.25
C ALA A 139 3.58 -13.96 -10.60
N SER A 140 2.91 -14.75 -9.80
CA SER A 140 2.80 -16.19 -10.01
C SER A 140 2.26 -16.57 -11.38
N PRO A 141 2.87 -17.53 -12.09
CA PRO A 141 2.33 -18.05 -13.36
C PRO A 141 1.05 -18.88 -13.15
N PHE A 142 0.82 -19.41 -11.95
CA PHE A 142 -0.37 -20.20 -11.62
C PHE A 142 -1.66 -19.35 -11.61
N GLN A 143 -2.79 -19.99 -11.81
CA GLN A 143 -4.09 -19.34 -11.71
C GLN A 143 -4.40 -18.96 -10.26
N LEU A 144 -4.12 -19.87 -9.34
CA LEU A 144 -4.27 -19.70 -7.90
C LEU A 144 -2.92 -19.82 -7.22
N THR A 145 -2.67 -18.95 -6.24
CA THR A 145 -1.42 -19.00 -5.47
C THR A 145 -1.68 -18.54 -4.05
N PHE A 146 -1.09 -19.24 -3.08
CA PHE A 146 -0.99 -18.75 -1.72
C PHE A 146 0.37 -19.07 -1.10
N ASN A 147 0.75 -18.31 -0.08
CA ASN A 147 1.98 -18.53 0.67
C ASN A 147 1.67 -19.18 2.02
N ILE A 148 2.52 -20.09 2.45
CA ILE A 148 2.58 -20.61 3.81
C ILE A 148 3.77 -19.94 4.50
N SER A 149 3.49 -19.11 5.49
CA SER A 149 4.48 -18.47 6.36
C SER A 149 4.91 -19.44 7.46
N LEU A 150 6.10 -19.20 8.03
CA LEU A 150 6.68 -20.02 9.10
C LEU A 150 6.80 -21.51 8.72
N ALA A 151 6.90 -21.78 7.43
CA ALA A 151 7.06 -23.13 6.92
C ALA A 151 8.51 -23.58 7.10
N ASN A 152 8.70 -24.70 7.81
CA ASN A 152 9.99 -25.32 8.10
C ASN A 152 10.98 -24.46 8.89
N GLY A 153 10.51 -23.39 9.55
CA GLY A 153 11.36 -22.50 10.34
C GLY A 153 10.67 -21.23 10.82
N ALA A 154 11.42 -20.44 11.59
CA ALA A 154 10.94 -19.18 12.18
C ALA A 154 12.06 -18.14 12.17
N SER A 155 12.51 -17.72 10.99
CA SER A 155 13.63 -16.79 10.81
C SER A 155 13.25 -15.32 11.00
N GLY A 156 12.03 -15.08 11.54
CA GLY A 156 11.51 -13.77 11.91
C GLY A 156 10.84 -13.02 10.76
N TYR A 157 10.59 -11.74 11.00
CA TYR A 157 9.89 -10.86 10.06
C TYR A 157 10.74 -10.51 8.84
N ILE A 158 10.09 -10.46 7.68
CA ILE A 158 10.67 -10.01 6.41
C ILE A 158 9.84 -8.84 5.85
N PRO A 159 9.93 -7.65 6.46
CA PRO A 159 9.26 -6.49 5.93
C PRO A 159 9.80 -6.11 4.54
N PRO A 160 8.92 -5.67 3.61
CA PRO A 160 9.36 -5.03 2.38
C PRO A 160 10.30 -3.84 2.65
N ILE A 161 11.21 -3.54 1.72
CA ILE A 161 12.27 -2.54 1.90
C ILE A 161 11.73 -1.17 2.34
N GLU A 162 10.62 -0.74 1.77
CA GLU A 162 9.95 0.51 2.09
C GLU A 162 9.40 0.59 3.53
N GLN A 163 9.10 -0.56 4.14
CA GLN A 163 8.57 -0.63 5.50
C GLN A 163 9.67 -0.43 6.56
N HIS A 164 10.93 -0.67 6.21
CA HIS A 164 12.05 -0.42 7.13
C HIS A 164 12.16 1.06 7.54
N VAL A 165 11.76 1.98 6.68
CA VAL A 165 11.76 3.43 6.95
C VAL A 165 10.71 3.80 7.99
N LEU A 166 9.58 3.09 8.03
CA LEU A 166 8.50 3.32 8.99
C LEU A 166 8.84 2.84 10.40
N GLY A 167 9.82 1.94 10.52
CA GLY A 167 10.22 1.39 11.81
C GLY A 167 9.24 0.35 12.37
N GLY A 168 9.16 0.28 13.71
CA GLY A 168 8.36 -0.72 14.41
C GLY A 168 9.14 -2.00 14.72
N TYR A 169 8.61 -2.82 15.63
CA TYR A 169 9.31 -4.01 16.15
C TYR A 169 9.66 -5.05 15.07
N THR A 170 8.88 -5.10 14.01
CA THR A 170 9.11 -6.00 12.85
C THR A 170 10.33 -5.59 12.01
N THR A 171 10.89 -4.40 12.26
CA THR A 171 12.08 -3.88 11.57
C THR A 171 13.29 -3.71 12.49
N TRP A 172 13.11 -3.84 13.82
CA TRP A 172 14.22 -3.65 14.76
C TRP A 172 15.15 -4.87 14.74
N PRO A 173 16.49 -4.68 14.59
CA PRO A 173 17.44 -5.78 14.53
C PRO A 173 17.42 -6.64 15.79
N ALA A 174 16.85 -7.84 15.64
CA ALA A 174 16.75 -8.88 16.66
C ALA A 174 16.68 -10.24 15.94
N ARG A 175 16.72 -11.35 16.66
CA ARG A 175 16.48 -12.69 16.08
C ARG A 175 15.15 -12.78 15.32
N THR A 176 14.17 -12.02 15.81
CA THR A 176 12.82 -11.98 15.23
C THR A 176 12.66 -11.03 14.04
N ALA A 177 13.69 -10.23 13.71
CA ALA A 177 13.67 -9.29 12.59
C ALA A 177 15.13 -8.94 12.16
N GLY A 178 16.00 -9.93 12.12
CA GLY A 178 17.45 -9.72 11.98
C GLY A 178 17.95 -9.66 10.55
N LEU A 179 17.23 -10.18 9.58
CA LEU A 179 17.67 -10.32 8.21
C LEU A 179 17.94 -8.98 7.51
N GLU A 180 18.75 -9.02 6.46
CA GLU A 180 19.12 -7.86 5.65
C GLU A 180 17.87 -7.15 5.07
N VAL A 181 18.00 -5.85 4.79
CA VAL A 181 16.88 -5.02 4.32
C VAL A 181 16.27 -5.55 3.01
N ASN A 182 17.08 -6.18 2.16
CA ASN A 182 16.64 -6.76 0.89
C ASN A 182 16.16 -8.22 1.01
N ALA A 183 16.06 -8.77 2.22
CA ALA A 183 15.68 -10.17 2.42
C ALA A 183 14.35 -10.53 1.75
N GLU A 184 13.31 -9.70 1.94
CA GLU A 184 12.01 -9.94 1.33
C GLU A 184 12.10 -10.03 -0.20
N ALA A 185 12.77 -9.08 -0.84
CA ALA A 185 12.89 -9.06 -2.30
C ALA A 185 13.64 -10.29 -2.85
N ARG A 186 14.72 -10.72 -2.18
CA ARG A 186 15.50 -11.92 -2.56
C ARG A 186 14.69 -13.20 -2.39
N ILE A 187 13.92 -13.31 -1.31
CA ILE A 187 13.01 -14.44 -1.06
C ILE A 187 11.91 -14.50 -2.12
N VAL A 188 11.26 -13.35 -2.40
CA VAL A 188 10.18 -13.26 -3.41
C VAL A 188 10.69 -13.67 -4.79
N GLU A 189 11.88 -13.20 -5.18
CA GLU A 189 12.50 -13.59 -6.44
C GLU A 189 12.70 -15.10 -6.53
N GLU A 190 13.25 -15.71 -5.48
CA GLU A 190 13.57 -17.13 -5.48
C GLU A 190 12.32 -18.01 -5.45
N VAL A 191 11.32 -17.72 -4.61
CA VAL A 191 10.08 -18.54 -4.60
C VAL A 191 9.27 -18.34 -5.88
N THR A 192 9.34 -17.17 -6.51
CA THR A 192 8.71 -16.94 -7.82
C THR A 192 9.40 -17.80 -8.89
N ARG A 193 10.73 -17.86 -8.89
CA ARG A 193 11.50 -18.73 -9.77
C ARG A 193 11.14 -20.22 -9.60
N LEU A 194 10.93 -20.66 -8.34
CA LEU A 194 10.44 -22.03 -8.09
C LEU A 194 9.06 -22.27 -8.70
N LEU A 195 8.14 -21.29 -8.60
CA LEU A 195 6.83 -21.38 -9.23
C LEU A 195 6.91 -21.41 -10.76
N GLU A 196 7.80 -20.61 -11.37
CA GLU A 196 8.05 -20.63 -12.82
C GLU A 196 8.55 -22.00 -13.29
N GLN A 197 9.50 -22.58 -12.56
CA GLN A 197 10.02 -23.91 -12.82
C GLN A 197 8.91 -24.98 -12.74
N LEU A 198 8.07 -24.94 -11.72
CA LEU A 198 7.00 -25.92 -11.51
C LEU A 198 5.87 -25.80 -12.52
N TYR A 199 5.57 -24.60 -12.98
CA TYR A 199 4.51 -24.37 -13.95
C TYR A 199 4.97 -24.54 -15.40
N GLY A 200 6.26 -24.32 -15.66
CA GLY A 200 6.85 -24.37 -17.00
C GLY A 200 6.59 -23.11 -17.84
N LYS A 201 6.23 -21.99 -17.17
CA LYS A 201 6.05 -20.67 -17.82
C LYS A 201 6.63 -19.58 -16.92
N GLY A 202 7.07 -18.49 -17.54
CA GLY A 202 7.53 -17.30 -16.82
C GLY A 202 6.41 -16.64 -15.98
N ARG A 203 6.82 -15.85 -14.99
CA ARG A 203 5.93 -15.07 -14.13
C ARG A 203 5.03 -14.13 -14.95
N LYS A 204 3.88 -13.82 -14.37
CA LYS A 204 3.03 -12.76 -14.91
C LYS A 204 3.70 -11.42 -14.65
N ILE A 205 3.74 -10.59 -15.68
CA ILE A 205 4.11 -9.18 -15.53
C ILE A 205 2.85 -8.44 -15.11
N TYR A 206 2.91 -7.72 -13.99
CA TYR A 206 1.82 -6.87 -13.58
C TYR A 206 1.60 -5.80 -14.66
N VAL A 207 0.41 -5.80 -15.21
CA VAL A 207 -0.05 -4.77 -16.14
C VAL A 207 -1.22 -4.07 -15.48
N GLU A 208 -1.13 -2.76 -15.38
CA GLU A 208 -2.23 -1.97 -14.85
C GLU A 208 -3.50 -2.17 -15.68
N SER A 209 -4.64 -2.15 -15.00
CA SER A 209 -5.93 -2.37 -15.61
C SER A 209 -6.20 -1.35 -16.74
N ASN A 210 -6.62 -1.84 -17.87
CA ASN A 210 -7.05 -1.00 -19.00
C ASN A 210 -8.57 -0.79 -18.94
N SER A 211 -9.04 -0.24 -17.83
CA SER A 211 -10.44 -0.04 -17.51
C SER A 211 -11.12 0.99 -18.41
N SER A 212 -12.44 1.00 -18.42
CA SER A 212 -13.22 2.04 -19.13
C SER A 212 -12.90 3.44 -18.61
N TYR A 213 -12.65 3.57 -17.29
CA TYR A 213 -12.21 4.82 -16.69
C TYR A 213 -10.82 5.26 -17.20
N SER A 214 -9.82 4.37 -17.14
CA SER A 214 -8.47 4.73 -17.60
C SER A 214 -8.45 5.07 -19.08
N LYS A 215 -9.21 4.36 -19.92
CA LYS A 215 -9.40 4.69 -21.35
C LYS A 215 -10.02 6.07 -21.52
N ALA A 216 -11.04 6.42 -20.72
CA ALA A 216 -11.68 7.72 -20.77
C ALA A 216 -10.71 8.84 -20.37
N VAL A 217 -9.88 8.61 -19.33
CA VAL A 217 -8.82 9.54 -18.92
C VAL A 217 -7.81 9.76 -20.06
N PHE A 218 -7.30 8.70 -20.67
CA PHE A 218 -6.38 8.81 -21.82
C PHE A 218 -7.02 9.56 -23.00
N ASN A 219 -8.28 9.27 -23.31
CA ASN A 219 -9.02 9.95 -24.38
C ASN A 219 -9.20 11.47 -24.09
N ALA A 220 -9.29 11.85 -22.81
CA ALA A 220 -9.34 13.26 -22.38
C ALA A 220 -7.97 13.96 -22.48
N LYS A 221 -6.89 13.25 -22.86
CA LYS A 221 -5.52 13.73 -23.10
C LYS A 221 -4.93 14.46 -21.89
N PRO A 222 -4.68 13.77 -20.76
CA PRO A 222 -3.99 14.35 -19.62
C PRO A 222 -2.55 14.73 -19.99
N THR A 223 -2.01 15.73 -19.35
CA THR A 223 -0.60 16.13 -19.46
C THR A 223 0.30 15.19 -18.66
N ALA A 224 -0.19 14.69 -17.53
CA ALA A 224 0.43 13.65 -16.74
C ALA A 224 -0.65 12.74 -16.11
N TYR A 225 -0.31 11.46 -15.93
CA TYR A 225 -1.24 10.48 -15.35
C TYR A 225 -0.49 9.47 -14.51
N TRP A 226 -0.60 9.59 -13.19
CA TRP A 226 0.03 8.71 -12.20
C TRP A 226 -1.02 7.75 -11.66
N ARG A 227 -0.88 6.48 -12.02
CA ARG A 227 -1.88 5.46 -11.68
C ARG A 227 -1.67 4.81 -10.33
N LEU A 228 -0.49 5.02 -9.73
CA LEU A 228 -0.11 4.54 -8.39
C LEU A 228 -0.24 3.02 -8.19
N GLY A 229 -0.06 2.26 -9.27
CA GLY A 229 -0.17 0.80 -9.28
C GLY A 229 1.12 0.05 -8.99
N GLU A 230 2.21 0.74 -8.69
CA GLU A 230 3.52 0.13 -8.47
C GLU A 230 3.51 -0.84 -7.28
N GLN A 231 4.28 -1.92 -7.40
CA GLN A 231 4.47 -2.90 -6.32
C GLN A 231 5.53 -2.45 -5.31
N SER A 232 6.52 -1.72 -5.78
CA SER A 232 7.60 -1.11 -5.01
C SER A 232 8.36 -0.19 -5.95
N SER A 233 8.54 1.07 -5.60
CA SER A 233 9.29 2.01 -6.43
C SER A 233 9.59 3.31 -5.67
N SER A 234 10.65 4.00 -6.05
CA SER A 234 10.85 5.41 -5.69
C SER A 234 10.17 6.37 -6.67
N ILE A 235 9.64 5.85 -7.77
CA ILE A 235 9.05 6.64 -8.87
C ILE A 235 7.63 6.15 -9.14
N SER A 236 6.68 7.08 -9.21
CA SER A 236 5.38 6.85 -9.83
C SER A 236 5.45 7.25 -11.30
N SER A 237 5.24 6.28 -12.16
CA SER A 237 5.40 6.45 -13.60
C SER A 237 4.28 7.30 -14.18
N ASP A 238 4.65 8.24 -15.06
CA ASP A 238 3.68 8.95 -15.89
C ASP A 238 3.24 8.06 -17.06
N SER A 239 2.00 7.58 -16.98
CA SER A 239 1.43 6.67 -17.96
C SER A 239 1.08 7.33 -19.30
N THR A 240 1.16 8.66 -19.40
CA THR A 240 0.95 9.37 -20.68
C THR A 240 2.13 9.24 -21.65
N GLY A 241 3.32 8.93 -21.12
CA GLY A 241 4.57 8.94 -21.88
C GLY A 241 5.21 10.33 -22.02
N ASN A 242 4.65 11.39 -21.43
CA ASN A 242 5.19 12.75 -21.50
C ASN A 242 6.39 12.98 -20.56
N GLY A 243 6.74 11.99 -19.70
CA GLY A 243 7.92 12.02 -18.84
C GLY A 243 7.76 12.83 -17.55
N HIS A 244 6.53 13.15 -17.14
CA HIS A 244 6.25 13.86 -15.89
C HIS A 244 6.13 12.86 -14.72
N HIS A 245 7.16 12.02 -14.53
CA HIS A 245 7.19 11.07 -13.42
C HIS A 245 7.13 11.78 -12.08
N ALA A 246 6.46 11.16 -11.11
CA ALA A 246 6.43 11.62 -9.72
C ALA A 246 7.39 10.79 -8.85
N ILE A 247 7.75 11.31 -7.69
CA ILE A 247 8.71 10.68 -6.77
C ILE A 247 8.02 10.39 -5.45
N TYR A 248 8.05 9.15 -5.01
CA TYR A 248 7.63 8.76 -3.66
C TYR A 248 8.65 9.22 -2.63
N LYS A 249 8.18 9.76 -1.52
CA LYS A 249 8.99 10.20 -0.38
C LYS A 249 8.36 9.70 0.93
N GLY A 250 9.21 9.25 1.84
CA GLY A 250 8.74 8.65 3.08
C GLY A 250 8.12 7.28 2.88
N GLY A 251 7.46 6.75 3.91
CA GLY A 251 6.82 5.45 3.87
C GLY A 251 5.43 5.50 3.26
N VAL A 252 5.21 4.70 2.23
CA VAL A 252 3.91 4.48 1.62
C VAL A 252 3.63 2.97 1.54
N GLY A 253 2.37 2.56 1.64
CA GLY A 253 1.96 1.17 1.43
C GLY A 253 1.59 0.96 -0.03
N PHE A 254 2.38 0.17 -0.76
CA PHE A 254 2.16 -0.12 -2.17
C PHE A 254 1.16 -1.25 -2.42
N HIS A 255 0.66 -1.31 -3.64
CA HIS A 255 -0.05 -2.45 -4.23
C HIS A 255 -1.31 -2.88 -3.47
N LEU A 256 -1.95 -1.98 -2.76
CA LEU A 256 -3.22 -2.23 -2.08
C LEU A 256 -4.38 -2.18 -3.07
N PRO A 257 -5.56 -2.75 -2.73
CA PRO A 257 -6.72 -2.66 -3.58
C PRO A 257 -7.04 -1.20 -3.92
N GLY A 258 -7.07 -0.91 -5.22
CA GLY A 258 -7.40 0.39 -5.78
C GLY A 258 -8.90 0.60 -5.95
N PHE A 259 -9.26 1.63 -6.70
CA PHE A 259 -10.64 1.87 -7.07
C PHE A 259 -11.16 0.71 -7.94
N ASN A 260 -12.15 -0.01 -7.43
CA ASN A 260 -12.79 -1.10 -8.14
C ASN A 260 -13.74 -0.56 -9.19
N HIS A 261 -13.34 -0.66 -10.44
CA HIS A 261 -14.25 -0.52 -11.57
C HIS A 261 -15.28 -1.66 -11.53
N SER A 262 -16.49 -1.39 -11.98
CA SER A 262 -17.65 -2.31 -11.89
C SER A 262 -17.43 -3.67 -12.60
N ASN A 263 -16.43 -3.79 -13.43
CA ASN A 263 -16.07 -5.05 -14.07
C ASN A 263 -15.29 -5.96 -13.10
N LYS A 264 -15.93 -7.01 -12.62
CA LYS A 264 -15.35 -7.97 -11.64
C LYS A 264 -14.02 -8.58 -12.10
N ASN A 265 -13.78 -8.67 -13.39
CA ASN A 265 -12.55 -9.24 -13.94
C ASN A 265 -11.38 -8.24 -13.92
N GLU A 266 -11.65 -6.94 -13.93
CA GLU A 266 -10.64 -5.87 -13.87
C GLU A 266 -10.29 -5.46 -12.43
N ALA A 267 -11.18 -5.73 -11.47
CA ALA A 267 -11.02 -5.36 -10.05
C ALA A 267 -9.72 -5.92 -9.42
N HIS A 268 -9.22 -7.05 -9.91
CA HIS A 268 -7.98 -7.66 -9.42
C HIS A 268 -6.72 -6.91 -9.84
N ASN A 269 -6.78 -6.10 -10.87
CA ASN A 269 -5.63 -5.39 -11.43
C ASN A 269 -5.54 -3.91 -11.02
N SER A 270 -6.60 -3.33 -10.42
CA SER A 270 -6.54 -1.98 -9.88
C SER A 270 -5.79 -1.99 -8.56
N ARG A 271 -4.72 -1.21 -8.47
CA ARG A 271 -3.87 -1.06 -7.30
C ARG A 271 -3.67 0.40 -6.98
N ALA A 272 -3.57 0.69 -5.70
CA ALA A 272 -3.44 2.02 -5.15
C ALA A 272 -2.33 2.08 -4.11
N VAL A 273 -1.89 3.28 -3.80
CA VAL A 273 -0.95 3.54 -2.71
C VAL A 273 -1.70 4.06 -1.48
N HIS A 274 -1.37 3.51 -0.31
CA HIS A 274 -1.80 4.02 0.98
C HIS A 274 -0.75 4.96 1.56
N PHE A 275 -1.20 6.12 1.97
CA PHE A 275 -0.39 7.14 2.61
C PHE A 275 -0.63 7.11 4.12
N ALA A 276 0.47 7.11 4.89
CA ALA A 276 0.49 7.20 6.34
C ALA A 276 1.86 7.76 6.77
N GLY A 277 2.13 9.02 6.44
CA GLY A 277 3.41 9.68 6.64
C GLY A 277 4.30 9.76 5.40
N GLY A 278 3.93 9.08 4.32
CA GLY A 278 4.58 9.22 3.02
C GLY A 278 3.83 10.16 2.09
N ARG A 279 4.46 10.51 0.96
CA ARG A 279 3.88 11.37 -0.07
C ARG A 279 4.43 11.06 -1.45
N VAL A 280 3.75 11.51 -2.48
CA VAL A 280 4.25 11.51 -3.86
C VAL A 280 4.31 12.94 -4.39
N GLU A 281 5.45 13.31 -4.98
CA GLU A 281 5.72 14.65 -5.49
C GLU A 281 5.94 14.65 -6.99
N ALA A 282 5.27 15.55 -7.70
CA ALA A 282 5.40 15.73 -9.13
C ALA A 282 5.76 17.18 -9.48
N ILE A 283 6.51 17.34 -10.56
CA ILE A 283 6.78 18.63 -11.19
C ILE A 283 6.19 18.59 -12.59
N VAL A 284 5.25 19.51 -12.84
CA VAL A 284 4.52 19.58 -14.11
C VAL A 284 4.72 20.96 -14.76
N PRO A 285 4.48 21.08 -16.09
CA PRO A 285 4.52 22.36 -16.75
C PRO A 285 3.53 23.37 -16.13
N TYR A 286 3.91 24.64 -16.12
CA TYR A 286 3.01 25.71 -15.71
C TYR A 286 1.78 25.77 -16.62
N ALA A 287 0.61 25.90 -16.01
CA ALA A 287 -0.64 26.13 -16.71
C ALA A 287 -1.47 27.18 -15.96
N GLN A 288 -1.92 28.22 -16.66
CA GLN A 288 -2.79 29.25 -16.09
C GLN A 288 -4.19 28.70 -15.74
N SER A 289 -4.61 27.72 -16.51
CA SER A 289 -5.83 26.94 -16.26
C SER A 289 -5.46 25.47 -16.26
N PHE A 290 -5.92 24.73 -15.26
CA PHE A 290 -5.62 23.32 -15.15
C PHE A 290 -6.72 22.56 -14.41
N THR A 291 -6.68 21.24 -14.53
CA THR A 291 -7.51 20.32 -13.75
C THR A 291 -6.64 19.25 -13.14
N VAL A 292 -6.87 18.93 -11.88
CA VAL A 292 -6.35 17.75 -11.20
C VAL A 292 -7.51 16.88 -10.78
N GLN A 293 -7.46 15.60 -11.12
CA GLN A 293 -8.49 14.61 -10.76
C GLN A 293 -7.83 13.38 -10.17
N PHE A 294 -8.41 12.80 -9.13
CA PHE A 294 -7.92 11.57 -8.50
C PHE A 294 -9.00 10.87 -7.71
N TRP A 295 -8.89 9.55 -7.57
CA TRP A 295 -9.69 8.79 -6.65
C TRP A 295 -9.09 8.87 -5.24
N LEU A 296 -9.96 9.17 -4.28
CA LEU A 296 -9.66 9.32 -2.87
C LEU A 296 -10.40 8.26 -2.07
N TRP A 297 -9.68 7.49 -1.27
CA TRP A 297 -10.23 6.64 -0.23
C TRP A 297 -9.83 7.19 1.14
N ASN A 298 -10.83 7.68 1.88
CA ASN A 298 -10.60 8.25 3.21
C ASN A 298 -10.34 7.14 4.22
N GLY A 299 -9.12 7.06 4.72
CA GLY A 299 -8.67 6.07 5.71
C GLY A 299 -8.66 6.59 7.15
N ILE A 300 -9.18 7.80 7.39
CA ILE A 300 -9.19 8.38 8.72
C ILE A 300 -10.01 7.51 9.66
N ILE A 301 -9.38 7.10 10.75
CA ILE A 301 -10.02 6.37 11.85
C ILE A 301 -10.64 7.37 12.83
N LYS A 302 -11.61 6.90 13.61
CA LYS A 302 -12.15 7.70 14.69
C LYS A 302 -11.05 7.98 15.72
N THR A 303 -10.82 9.26 15.96
CA THR A 303 -9.93 9.74 17.03
C THR A 303 -10.68 10.81 17.82
N ASP A 304 -10.41 10.92 19.11
CA ASP A 304 -11.00 11.98 19.96
C ASP A 304 -10.44 13.37 19.63
N GLU A 305 -9.44 13.44 18.75
CA GLU A 305 -8.82 14.67 18.30
C GLU A 305 -9.26 15.01 16.86
N LEU A 306 -9.46 16.31 16.60
CA LEU A 306 -9.66 16.83 15.24
C LEU A 306 -8.34 16.69 14.47
N VAL A 307 -8.26 15.68 13.64
CA VAL A 307 -7.09 15.43 12.80
C VAL A 307 -7.23 16.21 11.51
N ASN A 308 -6.25 17.06 11.23
CA ASN A 308 -6.14 17.77 9.96
C ASN A 308 -5.26 16.92 9.03
N ASN A 309 -5.85 16.33 8.01
CA ASN A 309 -5.16 15.50 7.04
C ASN A 309 -5.06 16.27 5.72
N GLN A 310 -3.85 16.55 5.26
CA GLN A 310 -3.64 17.19 3.97
C GLN A 310 -3.55 16.13 2.86
N ILE A 311 -4.57 16.10 2.00
CA ILE A 311 -4.60 15.19 0.85
C ILE A 311 -3.59 15.62 -0.21
N ALA A 312 -3.56 16.91 -0.52
CA ALA A 312 -2.71 17.45 -1.57
C ALA A 312 -2.34 18.92 -1.35
N ASP A 313 -1.13 19.29 -1.81
CA ASP A 313 -0.68 20.65 -2.07
C ASP A 313 -0.45 20.78 -3.59
N LEU A 314 -1.32 21.54 -4.24
CA LEU A 314 -1.29 21.74 -5.68
C LEU A 314 -0.77 23.15 -5.99
N ASN A 315 0.55 23.30 -5.86
CA ASN A 315 1.26 24.58 -6.05
C ASN A 315 0.74 25.71 -5.14
N GLY A 316 0.53 25.39 -3.85
CA GLY A 316 -0.01 26.30 -2.83
C GLY A 316 -1.52 26.25 -2.65
N LEU A 317 -2.24 25.48 -3.47
CA LEU A 317 -3.65 25.18 -3.27
C LEU A 317 -3.78 23.90 -2.46
N ASN A 318 -4.24 24.00 -1.21
CA ASN A 318 -4.25 22.89 -0.28
C ASN A 318 -5.64 22.26 -0.18
N LEU A 319 -5.70 20.93 -0.33
CA LEU A 319 -6.87 20.11 -0.08
C LEU A 319 -6.68 19.33 1.23
N ASN A 320 -7.56 19.56 2.20
CA ASN A 320 -7.48 18.94 3.52
C ASN A 320 -8.77 18.19 3.86
N LEU A 321 -8.64 17.09 4.59
CA LEU A 321 -9.77 16.39 5.23
C LEU A 321 -9.77 16.68 6.71
N ILE A 322 -10.93 17.02 7.25
CA ILE A 322 -11.15 17.16 8.69
C ILE A 322 -12.28 16.22 9.10
N ASN A 323 -12.10 15.48 10.19
CA ASN A 323 -13.14 14.65 10.76
C ASN A 323 -14.32 15.51 11.25
N THR A 324 -15.53 15.01 11.09
CA THR A 324 -16.69 15.57 11.78
C THR A 324 -16.87 14.88 13.14
N GLU A 325 -17.56 15.53 14.07
CA GLU A 325 -17.83 14.98 15.40
C GLU A 325 -18.53 13.60 15.36
N ASN A 326 -19.29 13.32 14.32
CA ASN A 326 -20.01 12.05 14.16
C ASN A 326 -19.28 11.00 13.31
N TYR A 327 -18.05 11.28 12.83
CA TYR A 327 -17.22 10.37 12.00
C TYR A 327 -17.91 9.72 10.78
N ALA A 328 -19.19 9.98 10.59
CA ALA A 328 -19.96 9.46 9.45
C ALA A 328 -19.54 10.08 8.12
N GLN A 329 -18.92 11.25 8.18
CA GLN A 329 -18.42 12.00 7.03
C GLN A 329 -17.21 12.84 7.45
N SER A 330 -16.31 13.08 6.50
CA SER A 330 -15.24 14.06 6.68
C SER A 330 -15.52 15.29 5.83
N LYS A 331 -15.11 16.43 6.32
CA LYS A 331 -15.20 17.69 5.58
C LYS A 331 -13.94 17.85 4.71
N LEU A 332 -14.12 18.06 3.44
CA LEU A 332 -13.04 18.50 2.56
C LEU A 332 -12.89 20.02 2.66
N ILE A 333 -11.73 20.50 3.02
CA ILE A 333 -11.44 21.92 3.13
C ILE A 333 -10.44 22.31 2.05
N PHE A 334 -10.79 23.34 1.33
CA PHE A 334 -9.92 23.96 0.32
C PHE A 334 -9.36 25.29 0.86
N LYS A 335 -8.02 25.40 0.93
CA LYS A 335 -7.32 26.65 1.29
C LYS A 335 -6.77 27.30 0.02
N PRO A 336 -6.78 28.63 -0.14
CA PRO A 336 -6.84 29.66 0.93
C PRO A 336 -8.25 29.98 1.46
N GLU A 337 -9.31 29.48 0.81
CA GLU A 337 -10.66 29.73 1.29
C GLU A 337 -11.11 28.59 2.23
N LYS A 338 -11.54 28.93 3.44
CA LYS A 338 -12.12 27.95 4.38
C LYS A 338 -13.52 27.57 3.89
N ILE A 339 -13.61 26.67 2.93
CA ILE A 339 -14.88 26.17 2.42
C ILE A 339 -15.06 24.77 2.98
N ASP A 340 -16.04 24.65 3.85
CA ASP A 340 -16.50 23.39 4.42
C ASP A 340 -17.36 22.65 3.40
N MET A 341 -16.89 21.49 2.94
CA MET A 341 -17.68 20.63 2.07
C MET A 341 -17.92 19.31 2.78
N THR A 342 -19.18 18.96 2.93
CA THR A 342 -19.60 17.66 3.45
C THR A 342 -19.72 16.66 2.32
N GLY A 343 -19.33 15.40 2.55
CA GLY A 343 -19.65 14.34 1.59
C GLY A 343 -18.59 13.26 1.39
N ILE A 344 -17.35 13.45 1.89
CA ILE A 344 -16.33 12.39 1.84
C ILE A 344 -16.62 11.38 2.94
N LYS A 345 -17.04 10.18 2.54
CA LYS A 345 -17.35 9.10 3.47
C LYS A 345 -16.09 8.31 3.84
N PRO A 346 -15.96 7.87 5.09
CA PRO A 346 -14.88 6.98 5.47
C PRO A 346 -14.93 5.67 4.67
N ARG A 347 -13.76 5.18 4.28
CA ARG A 347 -13.59 3.88 3.61
C ARG A 347 -14.40 3.68 2.33
N ARG A 348 -14.64 4.77 1.62
CA ARG A 348 -15.24 4.75 0.28
C ARG A 348 -14.36 5.51 -0.69
N TRP A 349 -14.36 5.04 -1.90
CA TRP A 349 -13.72 5.72 -3.01
C TRP A 349 -14.62 6.84 -3.51
N GLU A 350 -14.08 8.05 -3.58
CA GLU A 350 -14.74 9.24 -4.13
C GLU A 350 -13.81 9.88 -5.16
N LEU A 351 -14.35 10.26 -6.32
CA LEU A 351 -13.59 10.98 -7.34
C LEU A 351 -13.55 12.46 -7.00
N VAL A 352 -12.36 12.97 -6.75
CA VAL A 352 -12.14 14.39 -6.47
C VAL A 352 -11.60 15.06 -7.72
N THR A 353 -12.23 16.16 -8.16
CA THR A 353 -11.77 16.94 -9.30
C THR A 353 -11.69 18.41 -8.93
N LEU A 354 -10.47 18.99 -9.00
CA LEU A 354 -10.24 20.42 -8.86
C LEU A 354 -9.99 21.01 -10.23
N VAL A 355 -10.81 21.97 -10.63
CA VAL A 355 -10.63 22.78 -11.84
C VAL A 355 -10.20 24.18 -11.45
N VAL A 356 -9.14 24.67 -12.04
CA VAL A 356 -8.60 26.02 -11.84
C VAL A 356 -8.60 26.75 -13.17
N ASN A 357 -9.09 27.98 -13.18
CA ASN A 357 -9.03 28.85 -14.36
C ASN A 357 -8.96 30.34 -13.98
N SER A 358 -8.93 31.23 -14.96
CA SER A 358 -8.82 32.68 -14.75
C SER A 358 -9.98 33.30 -13.95
N LYS A 359 -11.09 32.60 -13.78
CA LYS A 359 -12.27 33.05 -13.04
C LYS A 359 -12.29 32.55 -11.60
N GLY A 360 -11.45 31.53 -11.25
CA GLY A 360 -11.39 30.93 -9.91
C GLY A 360 -11.29 29.40 -9.95
N TYR A 361 -11.98 28.75 -9.01
CA TYR A 361 -11.89 27.31 -8.78
C TYR A 361 -13.25 26.64 -8.84
N GLU A 362 -13.26 25.39 -9.32
CA GLU A 362 -14.40 24.48 -9.16
C GLU A 362 -13.90 23.21 -8.49
N LEU A 363 -14.63 22.74 -7.50
CA LEU A 363 -14.35 21.46 -6.87
C LEU A 363 -15.56 20.55 -6.99
N TRP A 364 -15.28 19.33 -7.44
CA TRP A 364 -16.28 18.30 -7.67
C TRP A 364 -15.95 17.07 -6.82
N ILE A 365 -17.00 16.46 -6.27
CA ILE A 365 -16.94 15.13 -5.67
C ILE A 365 -17.86 14.25 -6.50
N ASN A 366 -17.28 13.23 -7.12
CA ASN A 366 -17.96 12.39 -8.10
C ASN A 366 -18.48 13.23 -9.28
N LYS A 367 -19.81 13.25 -9.49
CA LYS A 367 -20.47 14.05 -10.51
C LYS A 367 -21.06 15.36 -9.98
N ASP A 368 -20.94 15.60 -8.68
CA ASP A 368 -21.62 16.71 -8.02
C ASP A 368 -20.65 17.87 -7.77
N GLN A 369 -20.97 19.03 -8.33
CA GLN A 369 -20.19 20.25 -8.11
C GLN A 369 -20.45 20.79 -6.70
N GLN A 370 -19.41 20.76 -5.86
CA GLN A 370 -19.48 21.20 -4.47
C GLN A 370 -19.20 22.70 -4.31
N LEU A 371 -18.36 23.24 -5.19
CA LEU A 371 -17.94 24.62 -5.17
C LEU A 371 -18.04 25.22 -6.56
N LYS A 372 -18.68 26.38 -6.67
CA LYS A 372 -18.71 27.18 -7.88
C LYS A 372 -18.00 28.52 -7.65
N PHE A 373 -17.05 28.79 -8.48
CA PHE A 373 -16.26 30.00 -8.62
C PHE A 373 -16.35 31.06 -7.52
N LYS A 374 -15.24 31.31 -6.87
CA LYS A 374 -14.93 32.58 -6.25
C LYS A 374 -13.65 33.12 -6.89
N LYS A 375 -13.61 34.43 -7.11
CA LYS A 375 -12.46 35.15 -7.63
C LYS A 375 -11.33 35.06 -6.60
N GLY A 376 -10.55 33.97 -6.65
CA GLY A 376 -9.34 33.77 -5.86
C GLY A 376 -8.17 34.26 -6.68
N MET A 377 -7.31 35.07 -6.10
CA MET A 377 -6.05 35.40 -6.74
C MET A 377 -5.15 34.18 -6.78
N LEU A 378 -5.02 33.58 -7.97
CA LEU A 378 -3.79 32.85 -8.26
C LEU A 378 -2.69 33.92 -8.26
N ASN A 379 -1.97 34.02 -7.15
CA ASN A 379 -0.69 34.75 -7.13
C ASN A 379 0.31 33.91 -7.96
N SER A 380 0.07 33.85 -9.25
CA SER A 380 0.96 33.23 -10.20
C SER A 380 2.11 34.15 -10.46
N LYS A 381 3.17 34.07 -9.66
CA LYS A 381 4.49 34.28 -10.24
C LYS A 381 4.55 33.28 -11.40
N LYS A 382 4.78 33.76 -12.61
CA LYS A 382 5.05 32.96 -13.81
C LYS A 382 6.27 32.09 -13.53
N ASN A 383 6.07 30.98 -12.84
CA ASN A 383 7.06 29.92 -12.73
C ASN A 383 6.88 29.02 -13.95
N GLU A 384 7.94 28.62 -14.59
CA GLU A 384 7.91 27.70 -15.73
C GLU A 384 7.39 26.31 -15.36
N LYS A 385 7.27 25.98 -14.07
CA LYS A 385 6.85 24.68 -13.54
C LYS A 385 5.98 24.83 -12.29
N MET A 386 5.07 23.88 -12.08
CA MET A 386 4.27 23.75 -10.88
C MET A 386 4.69 22.50 -10.11
N ARG A 387 4.68 22.58 -8.77
CA ARG A 387 4.93 21.45 -7.89
C ARG A 387 3.62 20.97 -7.28
N PHE A 388 3.35 19.70 -7.40
CA PHE A 388 2.23 19.01 -6.77
C PHE A 388 2.74 17.99 -5.76
N VAL A 389 2.12 17.94 -4.61
CA VAL A 389 2.39 16.97 -3.55
C VAL A 389 1.07 16.32 -3.17
N PHE A 390 1.02 14.99 -3.13
CA PHE A 390 -0.13 14.22 -2.72
C PHE A 390 0.26 13.32 -1.55
N GLY A 391 -0.65 13.14 -0.59
CA GLY A 391 -0.43 12.32 0.60
C GLY A 391 0.12 13.10 1.80
N GLY A 392 0.20 14.42 1.72
CA GLY A 392 0.71 15.28 2.79
C GLY A 392 1.05 16.69 2.30
N ASP A 393 1.73 17.46 3.15
CA ASP A 393 2.26 18.77 2.78
C ASP A 393 3.66 18.69 2.16
N SER A 394 4.08 19.79 1.55
CA SER A 394 5.38 19.89 0.90
C SER A 394 6.58 19.82 1.87
N MET A 395 6.35 19.98 3.18
CA MET A 395 7.38 19.97 4.21
C MET A 395 7.40 18.68 5.03
N GLY A 396 6.43 17.77 4.83
CA GLY A 396 6.32 16.53 5.60
C GLY A 396 5.91 16.75 7.06
N LYS A 397 5.17 17.83 7.33
CA LYS A 397 4.67 18.17 8.67
C LYS A 397 3.21 17.76 8.90
N VAL A 398 2.47 17.62 7.82
CA VAL A 398 1.07 17.21 7.84
C VAL A 398 0.89 16.03 6.91
N ASP A 399 0.36 14.95 7.44
CA ASP A 399 0.20 13.69 6.74
C ASP A 399 -1.24 13.51 6.26
N PHE A 400 -1.41 12.60 5.32
CA PHE A 400 -2.70 12.07 4.90
C PHE A 400 -2.79 10.59 5.28
N HIS A 401 -3.91 10.19 5.85
CA HIS A 401 -4.21 8.80 6.15
C HIS A 401 -5.31 8.29 5.21
N GLY A 402 -4.92 7.56 4.19
CA GLY A 402 -5.85 7.05 3.19
C GLY A 402 -5.15 6.57 1.93
N LYS A 403 -5.93 6.24 0.91
CA LYS A 403 -5.41 5.81 -0.38
C LYS A 403 -5.73 6.83 -1.47
N LEU A 404 -4.81 6.96 -2.40
CA LEU A 404 -5.03 7.68 -3.67
C LEU A 404 -4.80 6.71 -4.82
N ASP A 405 -5.51 6.97 -5.92
CA ASP A 405 -5.45 6.17 -7.13
C ASP A 405 -5.76 7.05 -8.35
N GLU A 406 -5.20 6.69 -9.51
CA GLU A 406 -5.55 7.27 -10.80
C GLU A 406 -5.47 8.81 -10.82
N ILE A 407 -4.33 9.40 -10.44
CA ILE A 407 -4.14 10.85 -10.40
C ILE A 407 -3.85 11.38 -11.82
N ALA A 408 -4.73 12.22 -12.36
CA ALA A 408 -4.59 12.83 -13.68
C ALA A 408 -4.45 14.35 -13.58
N PHE A 409 -3.48 14.90 -14.30
CA PHE A 409 -3.28 16.32 -14.49
C PHE A 409 -3.53 16.73 -15.93
N PHE A 410 -4.37 17.75 -16.12
CA PHE A 410 -4.67 18.35 -17.42
C PHE A 410 -4.22 19.81 -17.38
N ASN A 411 -3.43 20.27 -18.35
CA ASN A 411 -3.01 21.66 -18.48
C ASN A 411 -4.12 22.58 -19.05
N ARG A 412 -5.37 22.21 -18.80
CA ARG A 412 -6.58 22.94 -19.17
C ARG A 412 -7.69 22.72 -18.16
N ALA A 413 -8.63 23.62 -18.13
CA ALA A 413 -9.88 23.40 -17.40
C ALA A 413 -10.75 22.39 -18.13
N LEU A 414 -11.15 21.31 -17.45
CA LEU A 414 -12.16 20.39 -17.94
C LEU A 414 -13.55 21.03 -17.82
N THR A 415 -14.41 20.74 -18.76
CA THR A 415 -15.83 21.12 -18.70
C THR A 415 -16.63 20.20 -17.78
N SER A 416 -17.75 20.67 -17.26
CA SER A 416 -18.66 19.85 -16.44
C SER A 416 -19.06 18.54 -17.14
N LYS A 417 -19.26 18.59 -18.45
CA LYS A 417 -19.61 17.40 -19.25
C LYS A 417 -18.45 16.38 -19.26
N GLU A 418 -17.20 16.83 -19.40
CA GLU A 418 -16.02 15.94 -19.37
C GLU A 418 -15.89 15.31 -17.99
N ILE A 419 -16.02 16.07 -16.90
CA ILE A 419 -15.95 15.57 -15.52
C ILE A 419 -17.01 14.50 -15.26
N ILE A 420 -18.26 14.77 -15.64
CA ILE A 420 -19.36 13.81 -15.48
C ILE A 420 -19.13 12.56 -16.34
N ASN A 421 -18.62 12.71 -17.56
CA ASN A 421 -18.30 11.56 -18.43
C ASN A 421 -17.18 10.70 -17.84
N LEU A 422 -16.13 11.30 -17.30
CA LEU A 422 -15.05 10.59 -16.63
C LEU A 422 -15.57 9.80 -15.42
N TYR A 423 -16.40 10.44 -14.57
CA TYR A 423 -17.04 9.73 -13.46
C TYR A 423 -17.90 8.56 -13.92
N ASN A 424 -18.78 8.79 -14.89
CA ASN A 424 -19.68 7.75 -15.39
C ASN A 424 -18.95 6.58 -16.04
N SER A 425 -17.80 6.81 -16.69
CA SER A 425 -16.98 5.75 -17.29
C SER A 425 -16.42 4.76 -16.27
N SER A 426 -16.44 5.10 -14.98
CA SER A 426 -15.97 4.23 -13.91
C SER A 426 -16.98 3.12 -13.53
N PHE A 427 -18.18 3.14 -14.09
CA PHE A 427 -19.25 2.17 -13.81
C PHE A 427 -19.61 1.27 -15.01
N HIS A 428 -18.88 1.41 -16.10
CA HIS A 428 -19.02 0.62 -17.32
C HIS A 428 -17.75 -0.19 -17.58
#